data_605da72d84bd0ef9873a4f1ea601e008
#
_entry.id   605da72d84bd0ef9873a4f1ea601e008
#
_cell.length_a   1.000
_cell.length_b   1.000
_cell.length_c   1.000
_cell.angle_alpha   90.00
_cell.angle_beta   90.00
_cell.angle_gamma   90.00
#
_symmetry.space_group_name_H-M   'P 1'
#
loop_
_entity.id
_entity.type
_entity.pdbx_description
1 polymer ?
#
loop_
_entity_poly.entity_id
_entity_poly.type
_entity_poly.pdbx_seq_one_letter_code
_entity_poly.pdbx_strand_id
1 'polypeptide(L)'
;MADSVPGGHVLLAKNSDRPVSDTQPLRFLPRRTAQAGATLRLAHVEIDDVEESYAHLGGSPYWCWGHEEGLNEWGVAIGNEAMFTRDWADTVSAVKGGADRDGGILGMELLRLGLERGRTAREALDVICSLVDRYGQWGSGVVGQPPVTGGYDNSFLIADAQEAWVLETSGHRWAAKQVTTGTYAISNQPTIRTEWDRASGDLVEHAVDSGWWESAPGRPFDFARAYVDPGTPLQLSHIRLQRSRQLLGEAVGAGGVGLGQAQQVLRDHYEDTFLGGPYFNAALPDFLSLCMHSHPSDFTWGNTAGSAVFVLPKRGEGLAHLWWTPVTPCTGVYVPVFVDAGRVPGIFAAAGTAGVRACPPEHAPVDTYDEGSYWWRFRRLLDIVKGGESAWTFNENQSVVRRAFDALERQWTAELPQVEKDALALRERGEHTAMADFLAGYTESCAQQALEVLEHLVAQLSG
;
A
#
# COMPACT_ATOMS: atom_id res chain seq x y z
N MET A 1 1.53 9.76 13.75
CA MET A 1 1.88 9.16 15.09
C MET A 1 0.79 9.52 16.10
N ALA A 2 0.77 8.86 17.24
CA ALA A 2 -0.30 8.99 18.26
C ALA A 2 -0.54 10.43 18.77
N ASP A 3 0.46 11.27 18.78
CA ASP A 3 0.37 12.69 19.17
C ASP A 3 -0.38 13.58 18.16
N SER A 4 -0.51 13.12 16.93
CA SER A 4 -1.18 13.83 15.83
C SER A 4 -2.52 13.21 15.46
N VAL A 5 -2.97 12.18 16.19
CA VAL A 5 -4.22 11.43 15.93
C VAL A 5 -5.16 11.58 17.12
N PRO A 6 -6.39 12.08 16.92
CA PRO A 6 -7.41 12.08 17.95
C PRO A 6 -7.65 10.64 18.46
N GLY A 7 -7.62 10.45 19.78
CA GLY A 7 -7.73 9.10 20.37
C GLY A 7 -6.38 8.42 20.68
N GLY A 8 -5.25 9.00 20.28
CA GLY A 8 -3.92 8.59 20.72
C GLY A 8 -3.44 7.23 20.20
N HIS A 9 -3.96 6.78 19.06
CA HIS A 9 -3.47 5.62 18.32
C HIS A 9 -2.58 6.05 17.11
N VAL A 10 -1.93 5.09 16.46
CA VAL A 10 -1.15 5.35 15.25
C VAL A 10 -2.01 5.04 14.03
N LEU A 11 -1.92 5.88 13.00
CA LEU A 11 -2.51 5.62 11.68
C LEU A 11 -1.40 5.45 10.63
N LEU A 12 -1.57 4.46 9.76
CA LEU A 12 -0.85 4.33 8.49
C LEU A 12 -1.87 4.33 7.37
N ALA A 13 -1.64 5.07 6.29
CA ALA A 13 -2.56 5.15 5.18
C ALA A 13 -1.81 5.04 3.85
N LYS A 14 -2.37 4.33 2.86
CA LYS A 14 -1.73 4.06 1.57
C LYS A 14 -2.74 4.00 0.43
N ASN A 15 -2.36 4.59 -0.70
CA ASN A 15 -2.88 4.25 -2.02
C ASN A 15 -1.87 3.35 -2.74
N SER A 16 -2.36 2.33 -3.39
CA SER A 16 -1.56 1.44 -4.23
C SER A 16 -1.85 1.70 -5.69
N ASP A 17 -0.89 2.31 -6.40
CA ASP A 17 -1.04 2.67 -7.81
C ASP A 17 -0.45 1.57 -8.69
N ARG A 18 -1.29 0.95 -9.54
CA ARG A 18 -0.94 -0.24 -10.33
C ARG A 18 -1.39 -0.08 -11.79
N PRO A 19 -0.85 -0.89 -12.72
CA PRO A 19 -1.40 -0.99 -14.06
C PRO A 19 -2.92 -1.17 -14.05
N VAL A 20 -3.61 -0.62 -15.05
CA VAL A 20 -5.07 -0.43 -15.07
C VAL A 20 -5.89 -1.70 -14.80
N SER A 21 -5.40 -2.86 -15.21
CA SER A 21 -6.07 -4.16 -15.01
C SER A 21 -5.35 -5.06 -14.00
N ASP A 22 -4.49 -4.49 -13.16
CA ASP A 22 -3.77 -5.24 -12.14
C ASP A 22 -4.63 -5.35 -10.87
N THR A 23 -5.52 -6.34 -10.87
CA THR A 23 -6.46 -6.58 -9.77
C THR A 23 -5.73 -6.81 -8.45
N GLN A 24 -6.17 -6.11 -7.42
CA GLN A 24 -5.56 -6.18 -6.08
C GLN A 24 -6.57 -6.65 -5.03
N PRO A 25 -6.82 -7.97 -4.92
CA PRO A 25 -7.66 -8.55 -3.86
C PRO A 25 -7.06 -8.36 -2.48
N LEU A 26 -7.93 -8.28 -1.46
CA LEU A 26 -7.54 -8.32 -0.06
C LEU A 26 -7.58 -9.76 0.44
N ARG A 27 -6.46 -10.24 0.98
CA ARG A 27 -6.31 -11.64 1.43
C ARG A 27 -5.98 -11.72 2.91
N PHE A 28 -6.56 -12.71 3.59
CA PHE A 28 -6.09 -13.16 4.89
C PHE A 28 -5.23 -14.42 4.73
N LEU A 29 -4.08 -14.43 5.38
CA LEU A 29 -3.19 -15.60 5.45
C LEU A 29 -3.00 -15.99 6.92
N PRO A 30 -3.36 -17.24 7.27
CA PRO A 30 -3.24 -17.71 8.65
C PRO A 30 -1.79 -17.90 9.06
N ARG A 31 -1.55 -18.04 10.36
CA ARG A 31 -0.28 -18.55 10.88
C ARG A 31 0.11 -19.83 10.16
N ARG A 32 1.37 -19.96 9.87
CA ARG A 32 1.94 -21.12 9.22
C ARG A 32 3.15 -21.62 10.00
N THR A 33 3.31 -22.92 10.05
CA THR A 33 4.54 -23.57 10.54
C THR A 33 5.23 -24.26 9.37
N ALA A 34 6.54 -24.16 9.32
CA ALA A 34 7.39 -24.89 8.38
C ALA A 34 8.38 -25.80 9.11
N GLN A 35 8.91 -26.79 8.44
CA GLN A 35 9.97 -27.65 9.00
C GLN A 35 11.28 -26.85 9.09
N ALA A 36 12.09 -27.17 10.09
CA ALA A 36 13.43 -26.59 10.22
C ALA A 36 14.26 -26.84 8.94
N GLY A 37 14.87 -25.77 8.41
CA GLY A 37 15.65 -25.82 7.17
C GLY A 37 14.82 -25.85 5.89
N ALA A 38 13.51 -25.60 5.95
CA ALA A 38 12.69 -25.41 4.77
C ALA A 38 13.11 -24.17 3.98
N THR A 39 12.86 -24.16 2.67
CA THR A 39 13.07 -23.02 1.81
C THR A 39 11.74 -22.50 1.29
N LEU A 40 11.72 -21.20 0.96
CA LEU A 40 10.59 -20.50 0.38
C LEU A 40 10.97 -19.99 -1.01
N ARG A 41 10.25 -20.43 -2.04
CA ARG A 41 10.42 -19.96 -3.39
C ARG A 41 9.63 -18.66 -3.59
N LEU A 42 10.33 -17.58 -3.89
CA LEU A 42 9.81 -16.29 -4.31
C LEU A 42 9.84 -16.16 -5.84
N ALA A 43 9.42 -15.02 -6.38
CA ALA A 43 9.36 -14.83 -7.83
C ALA A 43 10.71 -15.07 -8.51
N HIS A 44 11.80 -14.52 -7.98
CA HIS A 44 13.11 -14.54 -8.64
C HIS A 44 14.23 -15.15 -7.78
N VAL A 45 13.96 -15.58 -6.55
CA VAL A 45 14.96 -16.14 -5.65
C VAL A 45 14.34 -17.19 -4.73
N GLU A 46 15.15 -18.09 -4.20
CA GLU A 46 14.80 -19.01 -3.11
C GLU A 46 15.50 -18.55 -1.85
N ILE A 47 14.77 -18.44 -0.75
CA ILE A 47 15.29 -17.98 0.55
C ILE A 47 15.02 -19.02 1.65
N ASP A 48 15.71 -18.90 2.78
CA ASP A 48 15.42 -19.69 3.96
C ASP A 48 14.03 -19.32 4.51
N ASP A 49 13.20 -20.34 4.78
CA ASP A 49 11.94 -20.15 5.45
C ASP A 49 12.10 -20.11 6.97
N VAL A 50 11.10 -19.56 7.66
CA VAL A 50 11.05 -19.55 9.13
C VAL A 50 10.14 -20.65 9.65
N GLU A 51 10.43 -21.18 10.84
CA GLU A 51 9.63 -22.25 11.44
C GLU A 51 8.18 -21.78 11.75
N GLU A 52 8.00 -20.50 12.05
CA GLU A 52 6.67 -19.91 12.32
C GLU A 52 6.53 -18.56 11.58
N SER A 53 5.43 -18.38 10.85
CA SER A 53 5.02 -17.10 10.27
C SER A 53 3.70 -16.64 10.85
N TYR A 54 3.54 -15.32 11.03
CA TYR A 54 2.38 -14.71 11.67
C TYR A 54 1.20 -14.55 10.72
N ALA A 55 -0.02 -14.61 11.27
CA ALA A 55 -1.22 -14.32 10.52
C ALA A 55 -1.27 -12.85 10.13
N HIS A 56 -1.73 -12.57 8.91
CA HIS A 56 -1.78 -11.21 8.37
C HIS A 56 -2.87 -11.03 7.31
N LEU A 57 -3.28 -9.78 7.12
CA LEU A 57 -4.09 -9.29 6.03
C LEU A 57 -3.21 -8.49 5.07
N GLY A 58 -3.45 -8.58 3.76
CA GLY A 58 -2.73 -7.74 2.80
C GLY A 58 -3.43 -7.62 1.46
N GLY A 59 -3.38 -6.43 0.87
CA GLY A 59 -3.71 -6.18 -0.52
C GLY A 59 -2.58 -6.65 -1.42
N SER A 60 -2.87 -7.49 -2.39
CA SER A 60 -1.87 -8.10 -3.27
C SER A 60 -2.31 -8.05 -4.72
N PRO A 61 -1.44 -7.68 -5.65
CA PRO A 61 -1.70 -7.98 -7.05
C PRO A 61 -1.99 -9.49 -7.21
N TYR A 62 -2.99 -9.84 -8.01
CA TYR A 62 -3.50 -11.22 -8.13
C TYR A 62 -2.44 -12.28 -8.47
N TRP A 63 -1.34 -11.87 -9.08
CA TRP A 63 -0.20 -12.70 -9.47
C TRP A 63 0.91 -12.74 -8.42
N CYS A 64 0.93 -11.77 -7.48
CA CYS A 64 2.05 -11.60 -6.56
C CYS A 64 1.88 -12.44 -5.29
N TRP A 65 2.96 -13.08 -4.86
CA TRP A 65 3.03 -13.70 -3.55
C TRP A 65 3.02 -12.66 -2.43
N GLY A 66 3.65 -11.50 -2.66
CA GLY A 66 3.79 -10.39 -1.73
C GLY A 66 2.53 -9.53 -1.58
N HIS A 67 2.67 -8.40 -0.87
CA HIS A 67 1.61 -7.43 -0.62
C HIS A 67 2.10 -6.00 -0.95
N GLU A 68 1.18 -5.14 -1.39
CA GLU A 68 1.40 -3.70 -1.52
C GLU A 68 1.22 -2.97 -0.18
N GLU A 69 0.32 -3.48 0.65
CA GLU A 69 0.10 -3.04 2.02
C GLU A 69 -0.45 -4.19 2.86
N GLY A 70 -0.25 -4.14 4.17
CA GLY A 70 -0.81 -5.16 5.05
C GLY A 70 -0.66 -4.88 6.52
N LEU A 71 -1.33 -5.73 7.32
CA LEU A 71 -1.40 -5.69 8.76
C LEU A 71 -1.31 -7.10 9.32
N ASN A 72 -0.45 -7.33 10.31
CA ASN A 72 -0.35 -8.63 10.97
C ASN A 72 -1.07 -8.68 12.32
N GLU A 73 -1.18 -9.87 12.88
CA GLU A 73 -1.85 -10.15 14.17
C GLU A 73 -1.19 -9.51 15.39
N TRP A 74 0.01 -8.95 15.24
CA TRP A 74 0.71 -8.20 16.28
C TRP A 74 0.43 -6.69 16.20
N GLY A 75 -0.30 -6.24 15.20
CA GLY A 75 -0.60 -4.84 14.95
C GLY A 75 0.53 -4.10 14.23
N VAL A 76 1.38 -4.81 13.49
CA VAL A 76 2.37 -4.18 12.59
C VAL A 76 1.73 -3.97 11.23
N ALA A 77 1.73 -2.72 10.76
CA ALA A 77 1.28 -2.34 9.43
C ALA A 77 2.47 -1.91 8.57
N ILE A 78 2.48 -2.31 7.31
CA ILE A 78 3.52 -1.95 6.33
C ILE A 78 2.86 -1.55 5.01
N GLY A 79 3.37 -0.48 4.39
CA GLY A 79 3.08 -0.10 3.01
C GLY A 79 4.37 0.26 2.30
N ASN A 80 4.47 -0.01 1.00
CA ASN A 80 5.63 0.33 0.18
C ASN A 80 5.29 1.30 -0.95
N GLU A 81 6.34 1.92 -1.50
CA GLU A 81 6.30 2.71 -2.73
C GLU A 81 7.50 2.37 -3.60
N ALA A 82 7.29 2.35 -4.92
CA ALA A 82 8.38 2.19 -5.87
C ALA A 82 9.37 3.36 -5.78
N MET A 83 10.65 3.07 -5.81
CA MET A 83 11.72 4.05 -5.80
C MET A 83 12.75 3.74 -6.89
N PHE A 84 13.09 4.73 -7.70
CA PHE A 84 14.02 4.57 -8.81
C PHE A 84 15.40 5.03 -8.40
N THR A 85 16.36 4.09 -8.38
CA THR A 85 17.71 4.30 -7.85
C THR A 85 18.78 4.06 -8.91
N ARG A 86 19.97 4.55 -8.65
CA ARG A 86 21.13 4.31 -9.50
C ARG A 86 21.54 2.84 -9.49
N ASP A 87 21.48 2.15 -8.33
CA ASP A 87 21.77 0.71 -8.26
C ASP A 87 20.85 -0.08 -9.19
N TRP A 88 19.56 0.26 -9.22
CA TRP A 88 18.61 -0.36 -10.14
C TRP A 88 18.98 -0.09 -11.59
N ALA A 89 19.26 1.17 -11.96
CA ALA A 89 19.59 1.58 -13.31
C ALA A 89 20.88 0.90 -13.80
N ASP A 90 21.92 0.87 -12.96
CA ASP A 90 23.21 0.25 -13.27
C ASP A 90 23.07 -1.29 -13.38
N THR A 91 22.30 -1.92 -12.49
CA THR A 91 22.01 -3.36 -12.55
C THR A 91 21.28 -3.73 -13.85
N VAL A 92 20.23 -3.00 -14.21
CA VAL A 92 19.49 -3.21 -15.47
C VAL A 92 20.40 -3.03 -16.68
N SER A 93 21.26 -2.02 -16.65
CA SER A 93 22.26 -1.78 -17.73
C SER A 93 23.23 -2.95 -17.86
N ALA A 94 23.75 -3.45 -16.75
CA ALA A 94 24.67 -4.60 -16.74
C ALA A 94 24.00 -5.88 -17.28
N VAL A 95 22.78 -6.19 -16.83
CA VAL A 95 22.03 -7.37 -17.29
C VAL A 95 21.70 -7.27 -18.79
N LYS A 96 21.28 -6.10 -19.26
CA LYS A 96 21.07 -5.86 -20.70
C LYS A 96 22.38 -5.98 -21.51
N GLY A 97 23.51 -5.72 -20.87
CA GLY A 97 24.86 -5.93 -21.43
C GLY A 97 25.34 -7.39 -21.40
N GLY A 98 24.55 -8.32 -20.87
CA GLY A 98 24.84 -9.75 -20.79
C GLY A 98 25.46 -10.21 -19.46
N ALA A 99 25.44 -9.39 -18.42
CA ALA A 99 25.85 -9.83 -17.09
C ALA A 99 24.80 -10.78 -16.48
N ASP A 100 25.28 -11.85 -15.82
CA ASP A 100 24.42 -12.74 -15.04
C ASP A 100 23.94 -12.04 -13.76
N ARG A 101 22.75 -12.44 -13.28
CA ARG A 101 22.21 -12.01 -12.01
C ARG A 101 21.52 -13.16 -11.28
N ASP A 102 21.85 -13.32 -10.01
CA ASP A 102 21.33 -14.39 -9.14
C ASP A 102 19.89 -14.16 -8.64
N GLY A 103 19.18 -13.18 -9.20
CA GLY A 103 17.83 -12.83 -8.78
C GLY A 103 17.83 -11.77 -7.67
N GLY A 104 16.77 -11.75 -6.88
CA GLY A 104 16.52 -10.83 -5.77
C GLY A 104 15.05 -10.89 -5.36
N ILE A 105 14.68 -10.10 -4.37
CA ILE A 105 13.34 -10.12 -3.77
C ILE A 105 12.55 -8.91 -4.29
N LEU A 106 11.28 -9.10 -4.68
CA LEU A 106 10.39 -7.98 -4.98
C LEU A 106 10.06 -7.20 -3.70
N GLY A 107 9.88 -5.89 -3.80
CA GLY A 107 9.50 -5.07 -2.65
C GLY A 107 8.20 -5.51 -1.96
N MET A 108 7.23 -5.95 -2.74
CA MET A 108 5.98 -6.53 -2.24
C MET A 108 6.22 -7.82 -1.44
N GLU A 109 7.20 -8.64 -1.83
CA GLU A 109 7.58 -9.85 -1.12
C GLU A 109 8.32 -9.51 0.18
N LEU A 110 9.21 -8.49 0.17
CA LEU A 110 9.87 -7.96 1.37
C LEU A 110 8.84 -7.47 2.39
N LEU A 111 7.81 -6.74 1.94
CA LEU A 111 6.73 -6.28 2.78
C LEU A 111 6.03 -7.44 3.48
N ARG A 112 5.60 -8.46 2.72
CA ARG A 112 4.96 -9.64 3.29
C ARG A 112 5.87 -10.39 4.26
N LEU A 113 7.14 -10.56 3.95
CA LEU A 113 8.11 -11.18 4.83
C LEU A 113 8.29 -10.40 6.15
N GLY A 114 8.25 -9.07 6.10
CA GLY A 114 8.22 -8.22 7.29
C GLY A 114 6.98 -8.49 8.17
N LEU A 115 5.79 -8.61 7.57
CA LEU A 115 4.55 -8.94 8.28
C LEU A 115 4.56 -10.37 8.85
N GLU A 116 5.08 -11.34 8.08
CA GLU A 116 5.14 -12.76 8.50
C GLU A 116 6.10 -13.01 9.66
N ARG A 117 7.13 -12.14 9.86
CA ARG A 117 8.26 -12.43 10.73
C ARG A 117 8.48 -11.39 11.85
N GLY A 118 7.87 -10.21 11.77
CA GLY A 118 8.02 -9.12 12.75
C GLY A 118 6.82 -9.01 13.71
N ARG A 119 7.09 -8.95 15.01
CA ARG A 119 6.09 -8.70 16.07
C ARG A 119 5.95 -7.21 16.42
N THR A 120 6.94 -6.42 16.02
CA THR A 120 6.99 -4.98 16.20
C THR A 120 7.43 -4.32 14.90
N ALA A 121 7.20 -3.02 14.74
CA ALA A 121 7.70 -2.27 13.60
C ALA A 121 9.23 -2.39 13.47
N ARG A 122 9.93 -2.42 14.60
CA ARG A 122 11.39 -2.61 14.64
C ARG A 122 11.82 -3.98 14.16
N GLU A 123 11.18 -5.06 14.62
CA GLU A 123 11.50 -6.42 14.16
C GLU A 123 11.21 -6.59 12.66
N ALA A 124 10.10 -6.03 12.15
CA ALA A 124 9.77 -6.05 10.73
C ALA A 124 10.81 -5.28 9.90
N LEU A 125 11.27 -4.12 10.37
CA LEU A 125 12.39 -3.39 9.78
C LEU A 125 13.65 -4.26 9.71
N ASP A 126 14.04 -4.90 10.82
CA ASP A 126 15.23 -5.73 10.90
C ASP A 126 15.18 -6.91 9.92
N VAL A 127 13.99 -7.53 9.78
CA VAL A 127 13.74 -8.60 8.79
C VAL A 127 13.97 -8.09 7.37
N ILE A 128 13.35 -6.98 7.00
CA ILE A 128 13.47 -6.44 5.64
C ILE A 128 14.92 -6.03 5.35
N CYS A 129 15.58 -5.32 6.27
CA CYS A 129 16.97 -4.91 6.11
C CYS A 129 17.91 -6.11 5.90
N SER A 130 17.77 -7.15 6.73
CA SER A 130 18.59 -8.38 6.62
C SER A 130 18.39 -9.11 5.29
N LEU A 131 17.16 -9.12 4.77
CA LEU A 131 16.86 -9.73 3.46
C LEU A 131 17.41 -8.90 2.31
N VAL A 132 17.33 -7.56 2.40
CA VAL A 132 17.94 -6.64 1.42
C VAL A 132 19.47 -6.78 1.41
N ASP A 133 20.11 -6.79 2.57
CA ASP A 133 21.57 -7.01 2.69
C ASP A 133 22.00 -8.32 2.00
N ARG A 134 21.23 -9.41 2.20
CA ARG A 134 21.62 -10.74 1.73
C ARG A 134 21.27 -10.99 0.25
N TYR A 135 20.07 -10.61 -0.18
CA TYR A 135 19.52 -11.00 -1.50
C TYR A 135 19.39 -9.83 -2.46
N GLY A 136 19.33 -8.60 -1.96
CA GLY A 136 18.99 -7.42 -2.78
C GLY A 136 17.58 -7.48 -3.32
N GLN A 137 17.26 -6.53 -4.22
CA GLN A 137 15.97 -6.45 -4.88
C GLN A 137 16.12 -6.71 -6.38
N TRP A 138 15.14 -7.40 -6.97
CA TRP A 138 15.12 -7.68 -8.39
C TRP A 138 13.75 -8.11 -8.88
N GLY A 139 13.42 -7.73 -10.10
CA GLY A 139 12.23 -8.18 -10.82
C GLY A 139 11.32 -7.05 -11.24
N SER A 140 10.45 -7.33 -12.21
CA SER A 140 9.40 -6.41 -12.65
C SER A 140 8.25 -6.36 -11.65
N GLY A 141 7.65 -5.18 -11.47
CA GLY A 141 6.36 -5.03 -10.81
C GLY A 141 5.18 -5.06 -11.78
N VAL A 142 5.39 -5.34 -13.07
CA VAL A 142 4.38 -5.20 -14.14
C VAL A 142 4.15 -6.52 -14.86
N VAL A 143 2.88 -6.92 -14.94
CA VAL A 143 2.44 -8.15 -15.64
C VAL A 143 2.92 -8.17 -17.10
N GLY A 144 3.41 -9.33 -17.53
CA GLY A 144 3.87 -9.56 -18.89
C GLY A 144 5.23 -8.90 -19.22
N GLN A 145 5.88 -8.23 -18.28
CA GLN A 145 7.17 -7.58 -18.48
C GLN A 145 8.32 -8.44 -17.96
N PRO A 146 9.44 -8.51 -18.69
CA PRO A 146 10.63 -9.21 -18.19
C PRO A 146 11.23 -8.48 -16.98
N PRO A 147 12.03 -9.15 -16.14
CA PRO A 147 12.60 -8.58 -14.92
C PRO A 147 13.33 -7.25 -15.07
N VAL A 148 13.90 -6.97 -16.24
CA VAL A 148 14.63 -5.73 -16.59
C VAL A 148 13.73 -4.55 -16.93
N THR A 149 12.41 -4.72 -16.96
CA THR A 149 11.45 -3.69 -17.38
C THR A 149 10.40 -3.48 -16.30
N GLY A 150 10.20 -2.23 -15.84
CA GLY A 150 9.18 -1.90 -14.83
C GLY A 150 9.49 -2.42 -13.43
N GLY A 151 10.76 -2.65 -13.12
CA GLY A 151 11.22 -2.96 -11.78
C GLY A 151 11.75 -1.72 -11.05
N TYR A 152 11.92 -1.83 -9.74
CA TYR A 152 12.28 -0.73 -8.87
C TYR A 152 12.80 -1.22 -7.52
N ASP A 153 13.54 -0.36 -6.82
CA ASP A 153 13.76 -0.48 -5.38
C ASP A 153 12.58 0.09 -4.60
N ASN A 154 12.62 0.09 -3.27
CA ASN A 154 11.45 0.44 -2.49
C ASN A 154 11.72 1.45 -1.38
N SER A 155 10.72 2.27 -1.09
CA SER A 155 10.52 2.99 0.16
C SER A 155 9.38 2.32 0.92
N PHE A 156 9.54 2.14 2.23
CA PHE A 156 8.53 1.51 3.11
C PHE A 156 8.17 2.45 4.26
N LEU A 157 6.89 2.46 4.63
CA LEU A 157 6.43 2.88 5.94
C LEU A 157 6.09 1.62 6.75
N ILE A 158 6.71 1.48 7.93
CA ILE A 158 6.54 0.35 8.84
C ILE A 158 6.10 0.92 10.18
N ALA A 159 4.93 0.56 10.66
CA ALA A 159 4.38 1.14 11.89
C ALA A 159 3.73 0.09 12.78
N ASP A 160 3.78 0.36 14.08
CA ASP A 160 2.94 -0.28 15.10
C ASP A 160 2.33 0.81 16.02
N ALA A 161 1.73 0.40 17.11
CA ALA A 161 1.11 1.33 18.06
C ALA A 161 2.09 2.24 18.83
N GLN A 162 3.41 2.00 18.71
CA GLN A 162 4.44 2.68 19.50
C GLN A 162 5.39 3.51 18.65
N GLU A 163 5.80 2.96 17.50
CA GLU A 163 6.80 3.58 16.64
C GLU A 163 6.48 3.38 15.16
N ALA A 164 7.08 4.23 14.34
CA ALA A 164 7.07 4.05 12.89
C ALA A 164 8.48 4.28 12.33
N TRP A 165 8.74 3.64 11.20
CA TRP A 165 9.99 3.72 10.46
C TRP A 165 9.74 4.02 9.00
N VAL A 166 10.56 4.87 8.44
CA VAL A 166 10.77 5.00 7.00
C VAL A 166 12.00 4.18 6.65
N LEU A 167 11.90 3.26 5.72
CA LEU A 167 13.01 2.50 5.18
C LEU A 167 13.09 2.76 3.68
N GLU A 168 14.24 3.22 3.21
CA GLU A 168 14.52 3.44 1.79
C GLU A 168 15.69 2.57 1.35
N THR A 169 15.50 1.84 0.26
CA THR A 169 16.43 0.81 -0.21
C THR A 169 17.01 1.15 -1.57
N SER A 170 18.20 0.64 -1.88
CA SER A 170 18.85 0.72 -3.17
C SER A 170 19.74 -0.52 -3.37
N GLY A 171 19.32 -1.43 -4.26
CA GLY A 171 20.02 -2.69 -4.46
C GLY A 171 20.13 -3.52 -3.18
N HIS A 172 21.35 -3.62 -2.64
CA HIS A 172 21.65 -4.27 -1.35
C HIS A 172 21.81 -3.26 -0.19
N ARG A 173 21.59 -1.95 -0.42
CA ARG A 173 21.81 -0.90 0.59
C ARG A 173 20.49 -0.30 1.01
N TRP A 174 20.51 0.30 2.19
CA TRP A 174 19.33 0.92 2.77
C TRP A 174 19.71 1.98 3.80
N ALA A 175 18.79 2.92 3.99
CA ALA A 175 18.79 3.86 5.09
C ALA A 175 17.41 3.83 5.76
N ALA A 176 17.37 3.96 7.10
CA ALA A 176 16.12 3.95 7.86
C ALA A 176 16.08 5.11 8.86
N LYS A 177 14.91 5.77 8.94
CA LYS A 177 14.64 6.87 9.85
C LYS A 177 13.44 6.55 10.72
N GLN A 178 13.59 6.73 12.04
CA GLN A 178 12.49 6.57 12.98
C GLN A 178 11.58 7.81 12.98
N VAL A 179 10.28 7.59 12.98
CA VAL A 179 9.27 8.63 13.13
C VAL A 179 8.63 8.47 14.50
N THR A 180 8.97 9.35 15.42
CA THR A 180 8.53 9.27 16.82
C THR A 180 7.34 10.16 17.13
N THR A 181 7.13 11.22 16.34
CA THR A 181 6.09 12.23 16.54
C THR A 181 5.59 12.77 15.20
N GLY A 182 4.44 13.41 15.20
CA GLY A 182 3.91 14.12 14.04
C GLY A 182 3.39 13.22 12.93
N THR A 183 3.52 13.70 11.71
CA THR A 183 3.13 13.01 10.49
C THR A 183 4.32 12.81 9.56
N TYR A 184 4.29 11.75 8.76
CA TYR A 184 5.27 11.51 7.72
C TYR A 184 4.58 11.03 6.43
N ALA A 185 5.13 11.40 5.29
CA ALA A 185 4.63 10.95 3.99
C ALA A 185 5.80 10.54 3.10
N ILE A 186 5.62 9.45 2.37
CA ILE A 186 6.49 8.98 1.29
C ILE A 186 5.74 9.01 -0.04
N SER A 187 6.46 8.92 -1.13
CA SER A 187 5.97 8.75 -2.50
C SER A 187 7.08 8.08 -3.32
N ASN A 188 6.98 8.04 -4.63
CA ASN A 188 7.96 7.38 -5.52
C ASN A 188 9.28 8.16 -5.65
N GLN A 189 9.82 8.65 -4.55
CA GLN A 189 11.11 9.33 -4.47
C GLN A 189 11.71 9.18 -3.07
N PRO A 190 13.04 9.21 -2.92
CA PRO A 190 13.66 9.16 -1.61
C PRO A 190 13.38 10.43 -0.80
N THR A 191 13.12 10.25 0.49
CA THR A 191 12.84 11.31 1.46
C THR A 191 13.90 11.45 2.54
N ILE A 192 14.69 10.40 2.79
CA ILE A 192 15.83 10.40 3.72
C ILE A 192 16.97 11.19 3.07
N ARG A 193 17.50 12.17 3.80
CA ARG A 193 18.53 13.09 3.31
C ARG A 193 19.84 12.88 4.06
N THR A 194 20.17 13.79 4.93
CA THR A 194 21.44 13.84 5.66
C THR A 194 21.36 13.23 7.07
N GLU A 195 20.16 12.84 7.50
CA GLU A 195 19.88 12.29 8.82
C GLU A 195 19.11 10.99 8.71
N TRP A 196 19.64 9.96 9.30
CA TRP A 196 19.02 8.64 9.48
C TRP A 196 19.44 8.05 10.81
N ASP A 197 18.68 7.10 11.30
CA ASP A 197 18.97 6.43 12.58
C ASP A 197 19.75 5.14 12.36
N ARG A 198 19.57 4.51 11.19
CA ARG A 198 20.24 3.25 10.81
C ARG A 198 20.49 3.21 9.30
N ALA A 199 21.52 2.48 8.90
CA ALA A 199 21.85 2.24 7.50
C ALA A 199 22.66 0.96 7.33
N SER A 200 22.74 0.44 6.10
CA SER A 200 23.71 -0.59 5.72
C SER A 200 25.15 -0.10 5.94
N GLY A 201 26.05 -1.01 6.32
CA GLY A 201 27.40 -0.64 6.79
C GLY A 201 28.25 0.08 5.75
N ASP A 202 28.06 -0.21 4.48
CA ASP A 202 28.81 0.33 3.34
C ASP A 202 28.06 1.44 2.55
N LEU A 203 26.95 1.97 3.09
CA LEU A 203 26.10 2.92 2.38
C LEU A 203 26.86 4.11 1.76
N VAL A 204 27.71 4.75 2.53
CA VAL A 204 28.47 5.93 2.08
C VAL A 204 29.62 5.51 1.17
N GLU A 205 30.35 4.47 1.52
CA GLU A 205 31.50 3.95 0.78
C GLU A 205 31.07 3.51 -0.63
N HIS A 206 30.00 2.74 -0.73
CA HIS A 206 29.45 2.31 -2.03
C HIS A 206 29.10 3.49 -2.95
N ALA A 207 28.46 4.54 -2.44
CA ALA A 207 28.11 5.71 -3.23
C ALA A 207 29.34 6.50 -3.70
N VAL A 208 30.40 6.54 -2.89
CA VAL A 208 31.67 7.17 -3.26
C VAL A 208 32.41 6.34 -4.32
N ASP A 209 32.53 5.02 -4.11
CA ASP A 209 33.24 4.13 -5.05
C ASP A 209 32.52 4.03 -6.39
N SER A 210 31.19 4.13 -6.41
CA SER A 210 30.40 4.19 -7.63
C SER A 210 30.43 5.55 -8.33
N GLY A 211 31.10 6.55 -7.74
CA GLY A 211 31.17 7.89 -8.29
C GLY A 211 29.86 8.72 -8.20
N TRP A 212 28.91 8.28 -7.38
CA TRP A 212 27.63 8.98 -7.18
C TRP A 212 27.70 10.09 -6.15
N TRP A 213 28.71 10.05 -5.28
CA TRP A 213 28.95 11.05 -4.25
C TRP A 213 30.43 11.44 -4.17
N GLU A 214 30.68 12.73 -4.21
CA GLU A 214 31.99 13.30 -3.96
C GLU A 214 32.06 13.82 -2.52
N SER A 215 32.90 13.17 -1.72
CA SER A 215 33.14 13.58 -0.33
C SER A 215 33.94 14.88 -0.29
N ALA A 216 33.45 15.87 0.46
CA ALA A 216 34.16 17.13 0.69
C ALA A 216 34.06 17.56 2.15
N PRO A 217 35.08 18.24 2.71
CA PRO A 217 35.03 18.74 4.07
C PRO A 217 33.80 19.64 4.32
N GLY A 218 33.05 19.34 5.39
CA GLY A 218 31.87 20.11 5.78
C GLY A 218 30.61 19.81 4.95
N ARG A 219 30.66 18.88 3.98
CA ARG A 219 29.50 18.45 3.21
C ARG A 219 28.98 17.12 3.77
N PRO A 220 27.84 17.10 4.49
CA PRO A 220 27.25 15.85 4.96
C PRO A 220 26.80 15.01 3.78
N PHE A 221 26.90 13.69 3.94
CA PHE A 221 26.36 12.76 2.95
C PHE A 221 24.84 12.90 2.87
N ASP A 222 24.29 12.88 1.66
CA ASP A 222 22.87 13.02 1.38
C ASP A 222 22.40 11.81 0.59
N PHE A 223 21.72 10.89 1.27
CA PHE A 223 21.26 9.62 0.70
C PHE A 223 20.42 9.83 -0.57
N ALA A 224 19.38 10.66 -0.47
CA ALA A 224 18.50 10.91 -1.61
C ALA A 224 19.25 11.42 -2.85
N ARG A 225 20.22 12.32 -2.66
CA ARG A 225 21.01 12.86 -3.79
C ARG A 225 22.01 11.88 -4.35
N ALA A 226 22.58 11.03 -3.51
CA ALA A 226 23.55 10.04 -3.93
C ALA A 226 22.90 8.91 -4.71
N TYR A 227 21.76 8.39 -4.23
CA TYR A 227 21.16 7.15 -4.70
C TYR A 227 20.04 7.30 -5.72
N VAL A 228 19.35 8.45 -5.79
CA VAL A 228 18.27 8.63 -6.78
C VAL A 228 18.81 8.54 -8.20
N ASP A 229 18.09 7.85 -9.08
CA ASP A 229 18.39 7.85 -10.51
C ASP A 229 18.05 9.23 -11.11
N PRO A 230 19.05 9.98 -11.62
CA PRO A 230 18.82 11.30 -12.21
C PRO A 230 18.06 11.25 -13.54
N GLY A 231 17.98 10.07 -14.17
CA GLY A 231 17.21 9.84 -15.40
C GLY A 231 15.70 9.72 -15.17
N THR A 232 15.28 9.53 -13.91
CA THR A 232 13.87 9.36 -13.58
C THR A 232 13.19 10.71 -13.31
N PRO A 233 12.05 11.01 -13.97
CA PRO A 233 11.32 12.25 -13.73
C PRO A 233 10.58 12.19 -12.38
N LEU A 234 11.11 12.90 -11.38
CA LEU A 234 10.57 12.93 -10.02
C LEU A 234 9.45 13.94 -9.79
N GLN A 235 9.16 14.81 -10.77
CA GLN A 235 8.25 15.94 -10.59
C GLN A 235 6.85 15.50 -10.17
N LEU A 236 6.32 14.44 -10.78
CA LEU A 236 4.99 13.93 -10.49
C LEU A 236 4.90 13.32 -9.09
N SER A 237 5.94 12.58 -8.69
CA SER A 237 6.06 12.07 -7.34
C SER A 237 6.20 13.20 -6.32
N HIS A 238 7.01 14.21 -6.63
CA HIS A 238 7.22 15.36 -5.75
C HIS A 238 5.93 16.15 -5.51
N ILE A 239 5.13 16.37 -6.53
CA ILE A 239 3.84 17.07 -6.43
C ILE A 239 2.90 16.31 -5.47
N ARG A 240 2.75 14.99 -5.62
CA ARG A 240 1.93 14.16 -4.73
C ARG A 240 2.45 14.15 -3.29
N LEU A 241 3.78 14.04 -3.11
CA LEU A 241 4.41 14.11 -1.79
C LEU A 241 4.16 15.46 -1.09
N GLN A 242 4.28 16.57 -1.81
CA GLN A 242 4.02 17.89 -1.23
C GLN A 242 2.54 18.08 -0.91
N ARG A 243 1.64 17.58 -1.77
CA ARG A 243 0.20 17.65 -1.49
C ARG A 243 -0.19 16.82 -0.26
N SER A 244 0.31 15.60 -0.11
CA SER A 244 0.05 14.80 1.08
C SER A 244 0.57 15.49 2.36
N ARG A 245 1.77 16.08 2.32
CA ARG A 245 2.33 16.83 3.45
C ARG A 245 1.51 18.07 3.80
N GLN A 246 1.03 18.79 2.78
CA GLN A 246 0.15 19.95 2.98
C GLN A 246 -1.13 19.53 3.70
N LEU A 247 -1.85 18.54 3.17
CA LEU A 247 -3.12 18.08 3.74
C LEU A 247 -2.96 17.52 5.16
N LEU A 248 -1.90 16.76 5.41
CA LEU A 248 -1.58 16.26 6.75
C LEU A 248 -1.26 17.42 7.71
N GLY A 249 -0.52 18.42 7.27
CA GLY A 249 -0.21 19.62 8.06
C GLY A 249 -1.45 20.43 8.38
N GLU A 250 -2.36 20.61 7.43
CA GLU A 250 -3.64 21.29 7.62
C GLU A 250 -4.53 20.52 8.62
N ALA A 251 -4.61 19.19 8.51
CA ALA A 251 -5.36 18.36 9.45
C ALA A 251 -4.80 18.43 10.88
N VAL A 252 -3.48 18.39 11.04
CA VAL A 252 -2.82 18.59 12.34
C VAL A 252 -3.15 19.96 12.91
N GLY A 253 -3.09 21.01 12.09
CA GLY A 253 -3.47 22.37 12.49
C GLY A 253 -4.95 22.51 12.90
N ALA A 254 -5.82 21.66 12.37
CA ALA A 254 -7.24 21.61 12.68
C ALA A 254 -7.61 20.69 13.86
N GLY A 255 -6.63 20.08 14.54
CA GLY A 255 -6.84 19.26 15.73
C GLY A 255 -6.46 17.79 15.60
N GLY A 256 -5.87 17.38 14.48
CA GLY A 256 -5.30 16.04 14.28
C GLY A 256 -5.80 15.32 13.04
N VAL A 257 -5.10 14.23 12.70
CA VAL A 257 -5.43 13.37 11.56
C VAL A 257 -6.26 12.18 12.06
N GLY A 258 -7.59 12.29 11.99
CA GLY A 258 -8.47 11.15 12.27
C GLY A 258 -8.65 10.25 11.04
N LEU A 259 -9.42 9.17 11.22
CA LEU A 259 -9.74 8.22 10.13
C LEU A 259 -10.31 8.94 8.90
N GLY A 260 -11.31 9.78 9.08
CA GLY A 260 -11.95 10.50 7.97
C GLY A 260 -10.98 11.44 7.24
N GLN A 261 -10.08 12.14 7.96
CA GLN A 261 -9.04 12.97 7.35
C GLN A 261 -8.05 12.12 6.55
N ALA A 262 -7.62 10.98 7.07
CA ALA A 262 -6.73 10.07 6.35
C ALA A 262 -7.39 9.56 5.05
N GLN A 263 -8.64 9.12 5.10
CA GLN A 263 -9.40 8.73 3.93
C GLN A 263 -9.54 9.87 2.91
N GLN A 264 -9.73 11.11 3.38
CA GLN A 264 -9.85 12.27 2.51
C GLN A 264 -8.53 12.63 1.82
N VAL A 265 -7.39 12.53 2.53
CA VAL A 265 -6.07 12.67 1.92
C VAL A 265 -5.88 11.68 0.77
N LEU A 266 -6.27 10.41 0.98
CA LEU A 266 -6.14 9.38 -0.05
C LEU A 266 -7.08 9.59 -1.26
N ARG A 267 -8.15 10.38 -1.12
CA ARG A 267 -9.12 10.71 -2.17
C ARG A 267 -8.82 12.00 -2.91
N ASP A 268 -7.77 12.72 -2.54
CA ASP A 268 -7.53 14.09 -3.02
C ASP A 268 -7.22 14.15 -4.51
N HIS A 269 -7.85 15.11 -5.18
CA HIS A 269 -7.63 15.49 -6.58
C HIS A 269 -7.34 17.00 -6.70
N TYR A 270 -6.69 17.59 -5.72
CA TYR A 270 -6.40 19.02 -5.65
C TYR A 270 -7.64 19.91 -5.49
N GLU A 271 -8.71 19.39 -4.87
CA GLU A 271 -9.87 20.18 -4.50
C GLU A 271 -9.41 21.43 -3.72
N ASP A 272 -10.15 22.54 -3.91
CA ASP A 272 -9.87 23.84 -3.26
C ASP A 272 -8.48 24.44 -3.55
N THR A 273 -7.84 24.02 -4.64
CA THR A 273 -6.57 24.60 -5.10
C THR A 273 -6.73 25.31 -6.46
N PHE A 274 -5.69 26.03 -6.89
CA PHE A 274 -5.67 26.63 -8.24
C PHE A 274 -5.70 25.59 -9.37
N LEU A 275 -5.37 24.33 -9.09
CA LEU A 275 -5.48 23.21 -10.04
C LEU A 275 -6.93 22.73 -10.19
N GLY A 276 -7.79 22.94 -9.20
CA GLY A 276 -9.21 22.56 -9.20
C GLY A 276 -10.12 23.47 -10.03
N GLY A 277 -9.62 24.15 -11.06
CA GLY A 277 -10.41 25.03 -11.94
C GLY A 277 -11.49 24.29 -12.75
N PRO A 278 -12.40 25.03 -13.42
CA PRO A 278 -13.59 24.43 -14.05
C PRO A 278 -13.28 23.43 -15.16
N TYR A 279 -12.07 23.44 -15.71
CA TYR A 279 -11.62 22.52 -16.75
C TYR A 279 -10.78 21.36 -16.20
N PHE A 280 -10.48 21.36 -14.91
CA PHE A 280 -9.76 20.25 -14.29
C PHE A 280 -10.72 19.06 -14.13
N ASN A 281 -10.29 17.93 -14.67
CA ASN A 281 -11.02 16.69 -14.55
C ASN A 281 -10.07 15.61 -14.02
N ALA A 282 -10.31 15.13 -12.81
CA ALA A 282 -9.48 14.15 -12.13
C ALA A 282 -9.32 12.82 -12.89
N ALA A 283 -10.25 12.51 -13.80
CA ALA A 283 -10.17 11.31 -14.64
C ALA A 283 -9.23 11.45 -15.86
N LEU A 284 -8.79 12.66 -16.19
CA LEU A 284 -7.94 12.91 -17.36
C LEU A 284 -6.45 13.01 -17.04
N PRO A 285 -6.01 13.75 -16.01
CA PRO A 285 -4.60 13.84 -15.68
C PRO A 285 -4.14 12.56 -15.00
N ASP A 286 -2.95 12.14 -15.35
CA ASP A 286 -2.29 10.97 -14.80
C ASP A 286 -1.14 11.38 -13.88
N PHE A 287 -0.85 10.57 -12.84
CA PHE A 287 0.27 10.73 -11.88
C PHE A 287 0.29 12.04 -11.06
N LEU A 288 -0.67 12.92 -11.22
CA LEU A 288 -0.67 14.20 -10.51
C LEU A 288 -1.40 14.16 -9.18
N SER A 289 -2.54 13.45 -9.10
CA SER A 289 -3.36 13.39 -7.89
C SER A 289 -2.96 12.24 -6.96
N LEU A 290 -3.28 12.37 -5.67
CA LEU A 290 -3.09 11.30 -4.69
C LEU A 290 -4.01 10.12 -4.99
N CYS A 291 -5.27 10.36 -5.36
CA CYS A 291 -6.15 9.37 -5.94
C CYS A 291 -5.91 9.36 -7.46
N MET A 292 -5.10 8.44 -7.93
CA MET A 292 -4.67 8.37 -9.32
C MET A 292 -5.73 7.74 -10.21
N HIS A 293 -5.94 8.32 -11.37
CA HIS A 293 -6.84 7.79 -12.39
C HIS A 293 -6.13 7.57 -13.72
N SER A 294 -6.42 6.43 -14.34
CA SER A 294 -6.08 6.22 -15.75
C SER A 294 -6.96 7.07 -16.64
N HIS A 295 -6.42 7.53 -17.78
CA HIS A 295 -7.22 8.17 -18.79
C HIS A 295 -8.28 7.20 -19.36
N PRO A 296 -9.53 7.65 -19.68
CA PRO A 296 -10.55 6.77 -20.23
C PRO A 296 -10.17 6.04 -21.53
N SER A 297 -9.22 6.56 -22.28
CA SER A 297 -8.67 5.92 -23.49
C SER A 297 -7.50 4.98 -23.22
N ASP A 298 -7.28 4.58 -21.97
CA ASP A 298 -6.16 3.74 -21.52
C ASP A 298 -4.75 4.26 -21.94
N PHE A 299 -4.62 5.56 -22.15
CA PHE A 299 -3.36 6.19 -22.51
C PHE A 299 -2.33 6.11 -21.37
N THR A 300 -2.76 5.92 -20.15
CA THR A 300 -1.93 5.94 -18.96
C THR A 300 -1.66 4.54 -18.44
N TRP A 301 -0.52 4.33 -17.78
CA TRP A 301 -0.12 3.00 -17.35
C TRP A 301 -0.85 2.50 -16.11
N GLY A 302 -1.46 3.37 -15.30
CA GLY A 302 -2.01 2.94 -14.04
C GLY A 302 -3.13 3.80 -13.45
N ASN A 303 -3.72 3.27 -12.40
CA ASN A 303 -4.63 3.96 -11.49
C ASN A 303 -4.44 3.42 -10.06
N THR A 304 -5.01 4.10 -9.07
CA THR A 304 -5.10 3.54 -7.73
C THR A 304 -5.93 2.26 -7.78
N ALA A 305 -5.31 1.12 -7.43
CA ALA A 305 -5.89 -0.21 -7.51
C ALA A 305 -6.42 -0.72 -6.16
N GLY A 306 -5.99 -0.08 -5.08
CA GLY A 306 -6.44 -0.35 -3.72
C GLY A 306 -6.04 0.77 -2.80
N SER A 307 -6.79 0.96 -1.73
CA SER A 307 -6.51 1.97 -0.73
C SER A 307 -6.86 1.46 0.67
N ALA A 308 -6.00 1.74 1.65
CA ALA A 308 -6.16 1.27 3.01
C ALA A 308 -5.78 2.34 4.04
N VAL A 309 -6.52 2.37 5.15
CA VAL A 309 -6.17 3.11 6.37
C VAL A 309 -6.11 2.11 7.53
N PHE A 310 -4.95 1.93 8.12
CA PHE A 310 -4.68 1.06 9.25
C PHE A 310 -4.83 1.85 10.54
N VAL A 311 -5.58 1.29 11.49
CA VAL A 311 -5.77 1.83 12.84
C VAL A 311 -5.03 0.93 13.80
N LEU A 312 -4.02 1.48 14.48
CA LEU A 312 -3.07 0.74 15.32
C LEU A 312 -3.17 1.23 16.77
N PRO A 313 -4.16 0.73 17.55
CA PRO A 313 -4.28 1.06 18.94
C PRO A 313 -3.20 0.38 19.77
N LYS A 314 -2.90 0.92 20.94
CA LYS A 314 -2.03 0.22 21.90
C LYS A 314 -2.65 -1.13 22.27
N ARG A 315 -1.78 -2.11 22.46
CA ARG A 315 -2.21 -3.46 22.80
C ARG A 315 -3.05 -3.48 24.07
N GLY A 316 -4.27 -3.98 23.96
CA GLY A 316 -5.24 -4.00 25.05
C GLY A 316 -6.21 -2.80 25.09
N GLU A 317 -5.95 -1.73 24.34
CA GLU A 317 -6.81 -0.54 24.26
C GLU A 317 -7.82 -0.60 23.09
N GLY A 318 -7.66 -1.54 22.16
CA GLY A 318 -8.51 -1.72 20.98
C GLY A 318 -8.09 -2.93 20.15
N LEU A 319 -8.68 -3.05 18.98
CA LEU A 319 -8.33 -4.04 17.95
C LEU A 319 -7.61 -3.37 16.80
N ALA A 320 -6.45 -3.90 16.40
CA ALA A 320 -5.81 -3.45 15.18
C ALA A 320 -6.65 -3.87 13.97
N HIS A 321 -6.99 -2.92 13.11
CA HIS A 321 -7.84 -3.16 11.96
C HIS A 321 -7.48 -2.24 10.80
N LEU A 322 -7.98 -2.54 9.62
CA LEU A 322 -7.86 -1.65 8.46
C LEU A 322 -9.24 -1.31 7.90
N TRP A 323 -9.33 -0.13 7.33
CA TRP A 323 -10.38 0.30 6.44
C TRP A 323 -9.86 0.18 5.02
N TRP A 324 -10.46 -0.70 4.23
CA TRP A 324 -9.99 -1.03 2.90
C TRP A 324 -11.05 -0.78 1.82
N THR A 325 -10.62 -0.27 0.68
CA THR A 325 -11.43 -0.15 -0.53
C THR A 325 -10.64 -0.63 -1.75
N PRO A 326 -11.25 -1.37 -2.65
CA PRO A 326 -10.63 -1.69 -3.93
C PRO A 326 -10.67 -0.48 -4.86
N VAL A 327 -9.83 -0.48 -5.87
CA VAL A 327 -9.79 0.51 -6.96
C VAL A 327 -9.56 1.93 -6.42
N THR A 328 -10.06 2.96 -7.09
CA THR A 328 -9.88 4.35 -6.67
C THR A 328 -10.74 4.70 -5.45
N PRO A 329 -10.16 5.25 -4.37
CA PRO A 329 -10.91 5.52 -3.14
C PRO A 329 -11.99 6.58 -3.30
N CYS A 330 -11.91 7.45 -4.30
CA CYS A 330 -12.93 8.47 -4.56
C CYS A 330 -14.25 7.91 -5.12
N THR A 331 -14.22 6.72 -5.72
CA THR A 331 -15.39 5.98 -6.20
C THR A 331 -15.62 4.69 -5.41
N GLY A 332 -14.77 4.41 -4.43
CA GLY A 332 -14.84 3.26 -3.54
C GLY A 332 -15.50 3.56 -2.20
N VAL A 333 -15.66 2.55 -1.38
CA VAL A 333 -16.12 2.64 0.01
C VAL A 333 -15.17 1.87 0.92
N TYR A 334 -14.67 2.50 1.96
CA TYR A 334 -13.79 1.84 2.93
C TYR A 334 -14.59 0.94 3.86
N VAL A 335 -14.33 -0.36 3.79
CA VAL A 335 -14.93 -1.39 4.64
C VAL A 335 -13.99 -1.72 5.79
N PRO A 336 -14.47 -1.79 7.05
CA PRO A 336 -13.64 -2.20 8.19
C PRO A 336 -13.37 -3.71 8.15
N VAL A 337 -12.09 -4.09 8.31
CA VAL A 337 -11.60 -5.47 8.26
C VAL A 337 -10.64 -5.72 9.42
N PHE A 338 -10.80 -6.84 10.11
CA PHE A 338 -10.05 -7.18 11.32
C PHE A 338 -9.16 -8.41 11.09
N VAL A 339 -7.91 -8.34 11.53
CA VAL A 339 -7.02 -9.51 11.53
C VAL A 339 -7.56 -10.62 12.44
N ASP A 340 -8.09 -10.21 13.60
CA ASP A 340 -8.67 -11.14 14.58
C ASP A 340 -9.90 -11.91 14.06
N ALA A 341 -10.49 -11.50 12.94
CA ALA A 341 -11.56 -12.25 12.26
C ALA A 341 -11.09 -13.58 11.67
N GLY A 342 -9.77 -13.74 11.43
CA GLY A 342 -9.19 -14.96 10.90
C GLY A 342 -9.58 -15.29 9.45
N ARG A 343 -10.31 -14.39 8.78
CA ARG A 343 -10.75 -14.50 7.39
C ARG A 343 -11.24 -13.16 6.85
N VAL A 344 -11.37 -13.08 5.55
CA VAL A 344 -12.07 -11.99 4.84
C VAL A 344 -13.23 -12.56 4.03
N PRO A 345 -14.23 -11.75 3.65
CA PRO A 345 -15.26 -12.18 2.69
C PRO A 345 -14.62 -12.75 1.41
N GLY A 346 -15.10 -13.89 0.94
CA GLY A 346 -14.50 -14.58 -0.20
C GLY A 346 -14.42 -13.70 -1.45
N ILE A 347 -15.39 -12.81 -1.64
CA ILE A 347 -15.44 -11.86 -2.75
C ILE A 347 -14.28 -10.82 -2.69
N PHE A 348 -13.76 -10.47 -1.50
CA PHE A 348 -12.60 -9.59 -1.35
C PHE A 348 -11.31 -10.27 -1.80
N ALA A 349 -11.20 -11.58 -1.57
CA ALA A 349 -10.04 -12.38 -1.91
C ALA A 349 -10.01 -12.84 -3.38
N ALA A 350 -11.08 -12.59 -4.13
CA ALA A 350 -11.20 -13.00 -5.51
C ALA A 350 -10.61 -11.96 -6.47
N ALA A 351 -9.81 -12.44 -7.42
CA ALA A 351 -9.42 -11.70 -8.62
C ALA A 351 -10.49 -11.88 -9.72
N GLY A 352 -10.20 -11.45 -10.94
CA GLY A 352 -11.01 -11.72 -12.11
C GLY A 352 -10.79 -13.14 -12.65
N THR A 353 -10.93 -13.29 -13.97
CA THR A 353 -10.85 -14.58 -14.66
C THR A 353 -9.50 -15.29 -14.55
N ALA A 354 -8.41 -14.56 -14.29
CA ALA A 354 -7.09 -15.15 -14.08
C ALA A 354 -6.98 -15.91 -12.74
N GLY A 355 -7.82 -15.56 -11.77
CA GLY A 355 -7.73 -16.04 -10.39
C GLY A 355 -6.48 -15.58 -9.67
N VAL A 356 -6.41 -15.82 -8.37
CA VAL A 356 -5.24 -15.49 -7.56
C VAL A 356 -4.19 -16.59 -7.63
N ARG A 357 -2.96 -16.24 -8.01
CA ARG A 357 -1.82 -17.17 -8.06
C ARG A 357 -0.50 -16.45 -7.80
N ALA A 358 0.40 -17.11 -7.09
CA ALA A 358 1.76 -16.61 -6.95
C ALA A 358 2.62 -17.13 -8.12
N CYS A 359 3.09 -16.20 -8.97
CA CYS A 359 4.01 -16.49 -10.06
C CYS A 359 4.84 -15.24 -10.40
N PRO A 360 5.98 -15.38 -11.09
CA PRO A 360 6.68 -14.23 -11.65
C PRO A 360 5.76 -13.45 -12.60
N PRO A 361 5.84 -12.10 -12.62
CA PRO A 361 4.91 -11.27 -13.39
C PRO A 361 4.96 -11.51 -14.89
N GLU A 362 6.12 -11.90 -15.45
CA GLU A 362 6.28 -12.29 -16.85
C GLU A 362 5.46 -13.52 -17.28
N HIS A 363 5.00 -14.32 -16.30
CA HIS A 363 4.20 -15.51 -16.52
C HIS A 363 2.73 -15.35 -16.07
N ALA A 364 2.39 -14.18 -15.55
CA ALA A 364 1.02 -13.90 -15.10
C ALA A 364 0.09 -13.73 -16.31
N PRO A 365 -1.06 -14.44 -16.35
CA PRO A 365 -2.07 -14.19 -17.37
C PRO A 365 -2.74 -12.84 -17.12
N VAL A 366 -3.20 -12.19 -18.17
CA VAL A 366 -3.99 -10.95 -18.03
C VAL A 366 -5.29 -11.26 -17.29
N ASP A 367 -5.60 -10.44 -16.27
CA ASP A 367 -6.86 -10.55 -15.54
C ASP A 367 -7.96 -9.74 -16.22
N THR A 368 -9.20 -10.25 -16.20
CA THR A 368 -10.36 -9.60 -16.79
C THR A 368 -11.57 -9.72 -15.87
N TYR A 369 -12.64 -8.99 -16.19
CA TYR A 369 -13.84 -8.90 -15.39
C TYR A 369 -14.41 -10.26 -14.98
N ASP A 370 -14.72 -10.37 -13.69
CA ASP A 370 -15.51 -11.44 -13.09
C ASP A 370 -16.41 -10.85 -12.00
N GLU A 371 -17.71 -11.17 -12.04
CA GLU A 371 -18.68 -10.65 -11.06
C GLU A 371 -18.47 -11.19 -9.64
N GLY A 372 -17.78 -12.31 -9.49
CA GLY A 372 -17.35 -12.87 -8.21
C GLY A 372 -16.24 -12.08 -7.54
N SER A 373 -15.64 -11.11 -8.22
CA SER A 373 -14.58 -10.24 -7.70
C SER A 373 -15.14 -8.88 -7.25
N TYR A 374 -14.97 -8.59 -5.97
CA TYR A 374 -15.31 -7.27 -5.42
C TYR A 374 -14.57 -6.15 -6.14
N TRP A 375 -13.28 -6.36 -6.44
CA TRP A 375 -12.45 -5.42 -7.15
C TRP A 375 -13.02 -5.08 -8.53
N TRP A 376 -13.37 -6.10 -9.33
CA TRP A 376 -13.90 -5.89 -10.67
C TRP A 376 -15.28 -5.25 -10.70
N ARG A 377 -16.11 -5.48 -9.68
CA ARG A 377 -17.40 -4.81 -9.55
C ARG A 377 -17.23 -3.30 -9.29
N PHE A 378 -16.27 -2.92 -8.42
CA PHE A 378 -15.93 -1.52 -8.19
C PHE A 378 -15.21 -0.90 -9.38
N ARG A 379 -14.37 -1.66 -10.10
CA ARG A 379 -13.79 -1.20 -11.36
C ARG A 379 -14.86 -0.88 -12.39
N ARG A 380 -15.89 -1.69 -12.54
CA ARG A 380 -17.03 -1.40 -13.41
C ARG A 380 -17.73 -0.11 -13.00
N LEU A 381 -17.93 0.13 -11.70
CA LEU A 381 -18.51 1.41 -11.24
C LEU A 381 -17.62 2.59 -11.63
N LEU A 382 -16.30 2.50 -11.42
CA LEU A 382 -15.36 3.53 -11.84
C LEU A 382 -15.45 3.83 -13.34
N ASP A 383 -15.53 2.83 -14.20
CA ASP A 383 -15.63 3.00 -15.65
C ASP A 383 -16.95 3.70 -16.04
N ILE A 384 -18.06 3.38 -15.37
CA ILE A 384 -19.34 4.08 -15.53
C ILE A 384 -19.24 5.54 -15.07
N VAL A 385 -18.64 5.79 -13.92
CA VAL A 385 -18.44 7.15 -13.37
C VAL A 385 -17.61 8.01 -14.30
N LYS A 386 -16.55 7.44 -14.91
CA LYS A 386 -15.72 8.14 -15.90
C LYS A 386 -16.50 8.56 -17.14
N GLY A 387 -17.44 7.77 -17.62
CA GLY A 387 -18.37 8.14 -18.68
C GLY A 387 -17.71 8.41 -20.03
N GLY A 388 -17.02 7.47 -20.63
CA GLY A 388 -16.41 7.54 -21.95
C GLY A 388 -15.13 8.40 -22.03
N GLU A 389 -14.63 8.59 -23.24
CA GLU A 389 -13.28 9.17 -23.49
C GLU A 389 -13.10 10.62 -23.00
N SER A 390 -14.16 11.42 -22.97
CA SER A 390 -14.07 12.81 -22.52
C SER A 390 -14.10 12.97 -21.01
N ALA A 391 -14.59 11.97 -20.28
CA ALA A 391 -14.81 11.99 -18.83
C ALA A 391 -15.54 13.24 -18.28
N TRP A 392 -16.35 13.90 -19.09
CA TRP A 392 -17.03 15.15 -18.72
C TRP A 392 -18.00 14.99 -17.54
N THR A 393 -18.57 13.80 -17.38
CA THR A 393 -19.53 13.50 -16.31
C THR A 393 -18.86 13.02 -15.03
N PHE A 394 -17.54 12.88 -15.00
CA PHE A 394 -16.82 12.29 -13.86
C PHE A 394 -17.16 12.98 -12.54
N ASN A 395 -16.99 14.29 -12.45
CA ASN A 395 -17.19 15.02 -11.19
C ASN A 395 -18.63 14.94 -10.68
N GLU A 396 -19.61 14.99 -11.59
CA GLU A 396 -21.04 14.89 -11.26
C GLU A 396 -21.36 13.48 -10.74
N ASN A 397 -20.98 12.46 -11.50
CA ASN A 397 -21.19 11.04 -11.15
C ASN A 397 -20.46 10.66 -9.86
N GLN A 398 -19.21 11.07 -9.72
CA GLN A 398 -18.40 10.85 -8.51
C GLN A 398 -19.09 11.47 -7.28
N SER A 399 -19.68 12.66 -7.39
CA SER A 399 -20.43 13.29 -6.31
C SER A 399 -21.67 12.48 -5.90
N VAL A 400 -22.33 11.81 -6.84
CA VAL A 400 -23.46 10.89 -6.55
C VAL A 400 -22.95 9.68 -5.75
N VAL A 401 -21.87 9.06 -6.23
CA VAL A 401 -21.24 7.91 -5.59
C VAL A 401 -20.77 8.25 -4.17
N ARG A 402 -20.09 9.40 -3.98
CA ARG A 402 -19.62 9.81 -2.67
C ARG A 402 -20.75 10.00 -1.66
N ARG A 403 -21.85 10.67 -2.04
CA ARG A 403 -22.99 10.84 -1.12
C ARG A 403 -23.52 9.51 -0.59
N ALA A 404 -23.60 8.49 -1.44
CA ALA A 404 -24.10 7.17 -1.06
C ALA A 404 -23.08 6.43 -0.15
N PHE A 405 -21.83 6.36 -0.54
CA PHE A 405 -20.81 5.63 0.22
C PHE A 405 -20.38 6.35 1.51
N ASP A 406 -20.33 7.68 1.54
CA ASP A 406 -20.08 8.43 2.76
C ASP A 406 -21.14 8.18 3.84
N ALA A 407 -22.38 7.87 3.44
CA ALA A 407 -23.42 7.50 4.40
C ALA A 407 -23.10 6.17 5.09
N LEU A 408 -22.66 5.16 4.34
CA LEU A 408 -22.22 3.87 4.88
C LEU A 408 -20.98 4.02 5.78
N GLU A 409 -19.97 4.74 5.32
CA GLU A 409 -18.74 4.96 6.12
C GLU A 409 -19.02 5.68 7.45
N ARG A 410 -19.90 6.68 7.45
CA ARG A 410 -20.34 7.34 8.69
C ARG A 410 -21.09 6.39 9.61
N GLN A 411 -21.98 5.55 9.08
CA GLN A 411 -22.70 4.55 9.84
C GLN A 411 -21.73 3.59 10.52
N TRP A 412 -20.84 2.95 9.74
CA TRP A 412 -19.87 1.97 10.27
C TRP A 412 -18.87 2.59 11.24
N THR A 413 -18.46 3.86 11.01
CA THR A 413 -17.60 4.58 11.96
C THR A 413 -18.32 4.80 13.29
N ALA A 414 -19.62 5.06 13.29
CA ALA A 414 -20.41 5.23 14.50
C ALA A 414 -20.66 3.89 15.22
N GLU A 415 -20.79 2.79 14.49
CA GLU A 415 -21.01 1.44 15.03
C GLU A 415 -19.72 0.83 15.64
N LEU A 416 -18.56 1.16 15.06
CA LEU A 416 -17.28 0.51 15.35
C LEU A 416 -16.92 0.46 16.86
N PRO A 417 -17.08 1.52 17.67
CA PRO A 417 -16.77 1.46 19.10
C PRO A 417 -17.57 0.39 19.85
N GLN A 418 -18.82 0.14 19.46
CA GLN A 418 -19.64 -0.92 20.07
C GLN A 418 -19.20 -2.30 19.59
N VAL A 419 -18.87 -2.44 18.30
CA VAL A 419 -18.34 -3.69 17.72
C VAL A 419 -17.03 -4.08 18.42
N GLU A 420 -16.10 -3.14 18.59
CA GLU A 420 -14.85 -3.41 19.30
C GLU A 420 -15.09 -3.80 20.76
N LYS A 421 -15.96 -3.11 21.46
CA LYS A 421 -16.32 -3.43 22.84
C LYS A 421 -16.88 -4.84 22.99
N ASP A 422 -17.78 -5.25 22.11
CA ASP A 422 -18.41 -6.58 22.15
C ASP A 422 -17.39 -7.67 21.80
N ALA A 423 -16.52 -7.43 20.81
CA ALA A 423 -15.42 -8.33 20.45
C ALA A 423 -14.42 -8.49 21.61
N LEU A 424 -14.02 -7.40 22.24
CA LEU A 424 -13.11 -7.43 23.40
C LEU A 424 -13.72 -8.19 24.57
N ALA A 425 -15.02 -8.05 24.83
CA ALA A 425 -15.73 -8.81 25.87
C ALA A 425 -15.73 -10.33 25.58
N LEU A 426 -15.84 -10.74 24.31
CA LEU A 426 -15.67 -12.15 23.92
C LEU A 426 -14.23 -12.64 24.19
N ARG A 427 -13.25 -11.83 23.85
CA ARG A 427 -11.83 -12.13 24.10
C ARG A 427 -11.53 -12.32 25.58
N GLU A 428 -12.04 -11.44 26.44
CA GLU A 428 -11.87 -11.49 27.90
C GLU A 428 -12.46 -12.77 28.51
N ARG A 429 -13.53 -13.30 27.93
CA ARG A 429 -14.13 -14.59 28.33
C ARG A 429 -13.39 -15.81 27.76
N GLY A 430 -12.36 -15.62 26.94
CA GLY A 430 -11.63 -16.68 26.26
C GLY A 430 -12.38 -17.28 25.05
N GLU A 431 -13.44 -16.63 24.58
CA GLU A 431 -14.30 -17.05 23.48
C GLU A 431 -13.73 -16.62 22.12
N HIS A 432 -12.49 -17.00 21.82
CA HIS A 432 -11.75 -16.51 20.66
C HIS A 432 -12.43 -16.85 19.32
N THR A 433 -13.01 -18.04 19.18
CA THR A 433 -13.75 -18.42 17.97
C THR A 433 -15.00 -17.58 17.77
N ALA A 434 -15.75 -17.33 18.84
CA ALA A 434 -16.95 -16.47 18.80
C ALA A 434 -16.59 -15.02 18.45
N MET A 435 -15.46 -14.52 18.96
CA MET A 435 -14.95 -13.19 18.60
C MET A 435 -14.60 -13.12 17.11
N ALA A 436 -13.86 -14.12 16.59
CA ALA A 436 -13.48 -14.17 15.18
C ALA A 436 -14.73 -14.23 14.28
N ASP A 437 -15.70 -15.07 14.59
CA ASP A 437 -16.96 -15.18 13.84
C ASP A 437 -17.80 -13.90 13.91
N PHE A 438 -17.83 -13.22 15.06
CA PHE A 438 -18.53 -11.95 15.23
C PHE A 438 -17.90 -10.85 14.35
N LEU A 439 -16.58 -10.69 14.39
CA LEU A 439 -15.86 -9.70 13.57
C LEU A 439 -15.97 -10.00 12.07
N ALA A 440 -15.84 -11.26 11.68
CA ALA A 440 -16.03 -11.67 10.28
C ALA A 440 -17.45 -11.38 9.79
N GLY A 441 -18.46 -11.71 10.59
CA GLY A 441 -19.86 -11.43 10.27
C GLY A 441 -20.16 -9.93 10.13
N TYR A 442 -19.52 -9.09 10.95
CA TYR A 442 -19.62 -7.62 10.81
C TYR A 442 -19.02 -7.15 9.48
N THR A 443 -17.79 -7.58 9.15
CA THR A 443 -17.16 -7.24 7.86
C THR A 443 -18.00 -7.74 6.68
N GLU A 444 -18.54 -8.95 6.73
CA GLU A 444 -19.42 -9.52 5.71
C GLU A 444 -20.69 -8.70 5.53
N SER A 445 -21.30 -8.24 6.63
CA SER A 445 -22.48 -7.35 6.60
C SER A 445 -22.15 -6.01 5.94
N CYS A 446 -21.03 -5.39 6.28
CA CYS A 446 -20.58 -4.15 5.65
C CYS A 446 -20.32 -4.34 4.15
N ALA A 447 -19.70 -5.45 3.75
CA ALA A 447 -19.45 -5.78 2.36
C ALA A 447 -20.76 -5.96 1.58
N GLN A 448 -21.75 -6.63 2.17
CA GLN A 448 -23.06 -6.82 1.55
C GLN A 448 -23.80 -5.50 1.35
N GLN A 449 -23.83 -4.63 2.36
CA GLN A 449 -24.40 -3.27 2.25
C GLN A 449 -23.71 -2.44 1.16
N ALA A 450 -22.37 -2.53 1.07
CA ALA A 450 -21.62 -1.86 0.02
C ALA A 450 -22.01 -2.34 -1.38
N LEU A 451 -22.21 -3.66 -1.55
CA LEU A 451 -22.62 -4.25 -2.82
C LEU A 451 -24.05 -3.84 -3.23
N GLU A 452 -24.98 -3.78 -2.28
CA GLU A 452 -26.36 -3.34 -2.54
C GLU A 452 -26.39 -1.88 -3.03
N VAL A 453 -25.61 -1.00 -2.38
CA VAL A 453 -25.46 0.40 -2.82
C VAL A 453 -24.76 0.49 -4.17
N LEU A 454 -23.70 -0.31 -4.40
CA LEU A 454 -22.99 -0.35 -5.67
C LEU A 454 -23.90 -0.75 -6.83
N GLU A 455 -24.73 -1.79 -6.66
CA GLU A 455 -25.69 -2.21 -7.70
C GLU A 455 -26.71 -1.13 -8.03
N HIS A 456 -27.21 -0.44 -7.00
CA HIS A 456 -28.11 0.68 -7.19
C HIS A 456 -27.44 1.83 -7.98
N LEU A 457 -26.19 2.18 -7.63
CA LEU A 457 -25.41 3.21 -8.32
C LEU A 457 -25.11 2.81 -9.77
N VAL A 458 -24.75 1.58 -10.03
CA VAL A 458 -24.54 1.07 -11.39
C VAL A 458 -25.81 1.20 -12.21
N ALA A 459 -26.97 0.79 -11.68
CA ALA A 459 -28.24 0.93 -12.37
C ALA A 459 -28.61 2.39 -12.63
N GLN A 460 -28.41 3.28 -11.65
CA GLN A 460 -28.71 4.71 -11.74
C GLN A 460 -27.85 5.43 -12.77
N LEU A 461 -26.54 5.12 -12.83
CA LEU A 461 -25.58 5.86 -13.66
C LEU A 461 -25.40 5.26 -15.06
N SER A 462 -25.94 4.06 -15.32
CA SER A 462 -25.91 3.41 -16.64
C SER A 462 -27.14 3.76 -17.52
N GLY A 463 -28.17 4.38 -16.97
CA GLY A 463 -29.39 4.79 -17.67
C GLY A 463 -29.34 6.23 -18.05
#